data_29ae39652056053d5a3b0b63e0456576
#
_entry.id   29ae39652056053d5a3b0b63e0456576
#
_cell.length_a   1.000
_cell.length_b   1.000
_cell.length_c   1.000
_cell.angle_alpha   90.00
_cell.angle_beta   90.00
_cell.angle_gamma   90.00
#
_symmetry.space_group_name_H-M   'P 1'
#
loop_
_entity.id
_entity.type
_entity.pdbx_description
1 polymer ?
#
loop_
_entity_poly.entity_id
_entity_poly.type
_entity_poly.pdbx_seq_one_letter_code
_entity_poly.pdbx_strand_id
1 'polypeptide(L)'
;MSQSTIFWFVFFSMGGVAFYIVKHYLEGTKNTFEKRLDSYQPKSTLPLERKTYLERRKRFVRCIFGVIIGGFIAVPFLFVVLCIDFNAFQQENVERYHILSVLLLYAVISFLPYLGILFYWLYFMANKTTRAQQILLGEMSEEDFQHFNEIRRINIFQSYAPPFLVCKGNLYLFKFSHIIEIPIATIRNVSIRPLVIEKLYPRKYNGGDRVVITHTEKTSIYMHRNLYSYLATLIYKCQLKK
;
A
#
# COMPACT_ATOMS: atom_id res chain seq x y z
N MET A 1 -22.97 36.43 -2.49
CA MET A 1 -22.66 35.01 -2.21
C MET A 1 -22.96 34.76 -0.76
N SER A 2 -23.67 33.68 -0.43
CA SER A 2 -23.92 33.34 0.98
C SER A 2 -22.60 32.82 1.62
N GLN A 3 -22.45 32.99 2.94
CA GLN A 3 -21.26 32.51 3.65
C GLN A 3 -21.02 31.01 3.43
N SER A 4 -22.08 30.21 3.32
CA SER A 4 -22.02 28.79 2.99
C SER A 4 -21.42 28.53 1.60
N THR A 5 -21.74 29.33 0.59
CA THR A 5 -21.20 29.18 -0.78
C THR A 5 -19.70 29.44 -0.80
N ILE A 6 -19.25 30.49 -0.08
CA ILE A 6 -17.80 30.78 0.04
C ILE A 6 -17.06 29.65 0.75
N PHE A 7 -17.62 29.13 1.85
CA PHE A 7 -17.02 27.99 2.58
C PHE A 7 -16.83 26.78 1.68
N TRP A 8 -17.85 26.37 0.94
CA TRP A 8 -17.76 25.23 0.03
C TRP A 8 -16.78 25.43 -1.11
N PHE A 9 -16.75 26.64 -1.67
CA PHE A 9 -15.80 26.96 -2.73
C PHE A 9 -14.34 26.84 -2.24
N VAL A 10 -14.03 27.44 -1.08
CA VAL A 10 -12.69 27.34 -0.47
C VAL A 10 -12.35 25.90 -0.14
N PHE A 11 -13.27 25.15 0.44
CA PHE A 11 -13.08 23.77 0.83
C PHE A 11 -12.75 22.83 -0.34
N PHE A 12 -13.53 22.89 -1.42
CA PHE A 12 -13.27 22.11 -2.63
C PHE A 12 -12.01 22.55 -3.36
N SER A 13 -11.71 23.84 -3.35
CA SER A 13 -10.46 24.35 -3.91
C SER A 13 -9.24 23.82 -3.16
N MET A 14 -9.28 23.79 -1.83
CA MET A 14 -8.21 23.19 -1.01
C MET A 14 -8.06 21.69 -1.29
N GLY A 15 -9.16 20.94 -1.42
CA GLY A 15 -9.15 19.53 -1.80
C GLY A 15 -8.51 19.31 -3.18
N GLY A 16 -8.84 20.16 -4.16
CA GLY A 16 -8.23 20.13 -5.50
C GLY A 16 -6.74 20.40 -5.49
N VAL A 17 -6.31 21.41 -4.73
CA VAL A 17 -4.87 21.72 -4.54
C VAL A 17 -4.13 20.57 -3.88
N ALA A 18 -4.69 20.00 -2.80
CA ALA A 18 -4.09 18.86 -2.13
C ALA A 18 -3.96 17.65 -3.06
N PHE A 19 -5.00 17.35 -3.85
CA PHE A 19 -4.95 16.29 -4.87
C PHE A 19 -3.86 16.53 -5.91
N TYR A 20 -3.76 17.77 -6.42
CA TYR A 20 -2.72 18.14 -7.38
C TYR A 20 -1.31 17.96 -6.80
N ILE A 21 -1.09 18.41 -5.56
CA ILE A 21 0.20 18.25 -4.87
C ILE A 21 0.55 16.76 -4.72
N VAL A 22 -0.39 15.93 -4.24
CA VAL A 22 -0.18 14.49 -4.08
C VAL A 22 0.14 13.84 -5.42
N LYS A 23 -0.62 14.15 -6.46
CA LYS A 23 -0.39 13.63 -7.82
C LYS A 23 1.00 14.02 -8.32
N HIS A 24 1.34 15.31 -8.23
CA HIS A 24 2.65 15.82 -8.69
C HIS A 24 3.81 15.20 -7.91
N TYR A 25 3.67 15.03 -6.59
CA TYR A 25 4.66 14.36 -5.76
C TYR A 25 4.86 12.90 -6.18
N LEU A 26 3.77 12.15 -6.41
CA LEU A 26 3.83 10.75 -6.83
C LEU A 26 4.48 10.56 -8.20
N GLU A 27 4.26 11.50 -9.11
CA GLU A 27 4.84 11.49 -10.47
C GLU A 27 6.30 11.95 -10.47
N GLY A 28 6.62 13.00 -9.71
CA GLY A 28 7.94 13.62 -9.67
C GLY A 28 9.02 12.79 -8.97
N THR A 29 8.62 11.91 -8.05
CA THR A 29 9.55 11.08 -7.25
C THR A 29 9.84 9.70 -7.86
N LYS A 30 9.43 9.46 -9.13
CA LYS A 30 9.68 8.18 -9.80
C LYS A 30 11.17 7.93 -10.02
N ASN A 31 11.64 6.78 -9.57
CA ASN A 31 13.00 6.33 -9.83
C ASN A 31 13.16 5.72 -11.25
N THR A 32 14.38 5.36 -11.63
CA THR A 32 14.71 4.83 -12.96
C THR A 32 13.90 3.59 -13.33
N PHE A 33 13.69 2.66 -12.39
CA PHE A 33 12.88 1.47 -12.62
C PHE A 33 11.40 1.83 -12.82
N GLU A 34 10.87 2.74 -12.00
CA GLU A 34 9.49 3.19 -12.10
C GLU A 34 9.19 3.93 -13.40
N LYS A 35 10.16 4.71 -13.92
CA LYS A 35 10.04 5.34 -15.25
C LYS A 35 10.01 4.29 -16.36
N ARG A 36 10.82 3.23 -16.25
CA ARG A 36 10.76 2.09 -17.19
C ARG A 36 9.42 1.36 -17.15
N LEU A 37 8.80 1.26 -15.96
CA LEU A 37 7.46 0.67 -15.82
C LEU A 37 6.39 1.39 -16.65
N ASP A 38 6.50 2.70 -16.80
CA ASP A 38 5.52 3.49 -17.56
C ASP A 38 5.60 3.23 -19.07
N SER A 39 6.79 2.97 -19.59
CA SER A 39 7.03 2.68 -21.01
C SER A 39 6.85 1.20 -21.38
N TYR A 40 6.79 0.29 -20.38
CA TYR A 40 6.74 -1.14 -20.65
C TYR A 40 5.33 -1.62 -20.97
N GLN A 41 5.22 -2.36 -22.07
CA GLN A 41 4.01 -3.11 -22.40
C GLN A 41 4.13 -4.53 -21.84
N PRO A 42 3.21 -4.98 -20.98
CA PRO A 42 3.27 -6.33 -20.42
C PRO A 42 3.13 -7.38 -21.54
N LYS A 43 3.97 -8.41 -21.50
CA LYS A 43 3.85 -9.55 -22.43
C LYS A 43 2.46 -10.15 -22.33
N SER A 44 1.83 -10.38 -23.46
CA SER A 44 0.47 -10.93 -23.56
C SER A 44 0.37 -12.39 -23.05
N THR A 45 1.47 -13.14 -23.10
CA THR A 45 1.52 -14.57 -22.75
C THR A 45 2.39 -14.79 -21.52
N LEU A 46 1.74 -14.98 -20.36
CA LEU A 46 2.40 -15.45 -19.16
C LEU A 46 2.09 -16.94 -18.95
N PRO A 47 3.04 -17.72 -18.40
CA PRO A 47 2.77 -19.08 -17.95
C PRO A 47 1.53 -19.13 -17.04
N LEU A 48 0.77 -20.23 -17.13
CA LEU A 48 -0.54 -20.35 -16.45
C LEU A 48 -0.47 -20.07 -14.95
N GLU A 49 0.55 -20.58 -14.27
CA GLU A 49 0.72 -20.36 -12.81
C GLU A 49 0.93 -18.89 -12.46
N ARG A 50 1.78 -18.20 -13.24
CA ARG A 50 2.06 -16.77 -13.05
C ARG A 50 0.82 -15.91 -13.34
N LYS A 51 0.07 -16.27 -14.38
CA LYS A 51 -1.22 -15.64 -14.71
C LYS A 51 -2.24 -15.82 -13.60
N THR A 52 -2.40 -17.05 -13.10
CA THR A 52 -3.33 -17.39 -12.02
C THR A 52 -2.99 -16.60 -10.74
N TYR A 53 -1.72 -16.45 -10.41
CA TYR A 53 -1.29 -15.62 -9.29
C TYR A 53 -1.71 -14.16 -9.47
N LEU A 54 -1.44 -13.57 -10.65
CA LEU A 54 -1.81 -12.16 -10.91
C LEU A 54 -3.32 -11.93 -10.83
N GLU A 55 -4.12 -12.86 -11.33
CA GLU A 55 -5.59 -12.78 -11.25
C GLU A 55 -6.07 -12.84 -9.79
N ARG A 56 -5.51 -13.75 -8.98
CA ARG A 56 -5.81 -13.83 -7.54
C ARG A 56 -5.41 -12.56 -6.82
N ARG A 57 -4.23 -12.00 -7.14
CA ARG A 57 -3.79 -10.73 -6.58
C ARG A 57 -4.73 -9.57 -6.96
N LYS A 58 -5.11 -9.44 -8.24
CA LYS A 58 -6.06 -8.40 -8.68
C LYS A 58 -7.41 -8.52 -7.97
N ARG A 59 -7.86 -9.75 -7.74
CA ARG A 59 -9.09 -10.01 -6.97
C ARG A 59 -8.93 -9.61 -5.51
N PHE A 60 -7.82 -9.97 -4.88
CA PHE A 60 -7.50 -9.59 -3.50
C PHE A 60 -7.44 -8.07 -3.31
N VAL A 61 -6.75 -7.35 -4.20
CA VAL A 61 -6.70 -5.89 -4.17
C VAL A 61 -8.09 -5.28 -4.30
N ARG A 62 -8.92 -5.76 -5.24
CA ARG A 62 -10.31 -5.30 -5.38
C ARG A 62 -11.15 -5.56 -4.14
N CYS A 63 -10.97 -6.71 -3.51
CA CYS A 63 -11.67 -7.08 -2.27
C CYS A 63 -11.31 -6.13 -1.12
N ILE A 64 -10.00 -5.84 -0.93
CA ILE A 64 -9.54 -4.88 0.08
C ILE A 64 -10.15 -3.50 -0.16
N PHE A 65 -10.12 -3.01 -1.41
CA PHE A 65 -10.74 -1.73 -1.75
C PHE A 65 -12.25 -1.74 -1.46
N GLY A 66 -12.95 -2.82 -1.80
CA GLY A 66 -14.37 -2.97 -1.50
C GLY A 66 -14.67 -2.92 0.00
N VAL A 67 -13.85 -3.60 0.82
CA VAL A 67 -13.98 -3.57 2.29
C VAL A 67 -13.70 -2.18 2.86
N ILE A 68 -12.65 -1.52 2.39
CA ILE A 68 -12.31 -0.16 2.83
C ILE A 68 -13.43 0.82 2.46
N ILE A 69 -13.89 0.82 1.21
CA ILE A 69 -14.98 1.70 0.75
C ILE A 69 -16.28 1.39 1.52
N GLY A 70 -16.63 0.11 1.64
CA GLY A 70 -17.81 -0.31 2.39
C GLY A 70 -17.76 0.12 3.85
N GLY A 71 -16.61 -0.02 4.52
CA GLY A 71 -16.39 0.44 5.88
C GLY A 71 -16.54 1.96 6.03
N PHE A 72 -15.96 2.73 5.10
CA PHE A 72 -16.10 4.20 5.11
C PHE A 72 -17.52 4.68 4.88
N ILE A 73 -18.35 3.93 4.17
CA ILE A 73 -19.77 4.25 3.98
C ILE A 73 -20.60 3.75 5.19
N ALA A 74 -20.35 2.53 5.64
CA ALA A 74 -21.15 1.89 6.70
C ALA A 74 -20.91 2.54 8.07
N VAL A 75 -19.68 2.91 8.42
CA VAL A 75 -19.37 3.47 9.75
C VAL A 75 -20.11 4.78 10.04
N PRO A 76 -20.08 5.81 9.16
CA PRO A 76 -20.87 7.03 9.37
C PRO A 76 -22.37 6.75 9.41
N PHE A 77 -22.87 5.85 8.52
CA PHE A 77 -24.28 5.48 8.50
C PHE A 77 -24.72 4.82 9.82
N LEU A 78 -23.95 3.85 10.32
CA LEU A 78 -24.20 3.20 11.60
C LEU A 78 -24.14 4.21 12.75
N PHE A 79 -23.18 5.14 12.72
CA PHE A 79 -23.07 6.18 13.74
C PHE A 79 -24.31 7.07 13.75
N VAL A 80 -24.81 7.50 12.58
CA VAL A 80 -26.06 8.27 12.47
C VAL A 80 -27.22 7.47 13.05
N VAL A 81 -27.39 6.19 12.67
CA VAL A 81 -28.47 5.32 13.15
C VAL A 81 -28.41 5.12 14.65
N LEU A 82 -27.21 4.93 15.22
CA LEU A 82 -27.03 4.73 16.65
C LEU A 82 -27.20 6.00 17.47
N CYS A 83 -26.90 7.17 16.90
CA CYS A 83 -27.06 8.47 17.56
C CYS A 83 -28.50 9.01 17.46
N ILE A 84 -29.31 8.51 16.53
CA ILE A 84 -30.73 8.81 16.46
C ILE A 84 -31.44 7.92 17.48
N ASP A 85 -31.70 8.48 18.67
CA ASP A 85 -32.63 7.86 19.61
C ASP A 85 -34.05 8.05 19.07
N PHE A 86 -34.60 7.00 18.45
CA PHE A 86 -35.95 7.02 17.87
C PHE A 86 -37.04 7.37 18.89
N ASN A 87 -36.80 7.14 20.20
CA ASN A 87 -37.72 7.50 21.27
C ASN A 87 -37.70 9.01 21.59
N ALA A 88 -36.59 9.68 21.32
CA ALA A 88 -36.48 11.13 21.52
C ALA A 88 -37.15 11.93 20.38
N PHE A 89 -37.50 11.30 19.26
CA PHE A 89 -38.22 11.93 18.15
C PHE A 89 -39.67 12.30 18.52
N GLN A 90 -40.20 11.72 19.62
CA GLN A 90 -41.58 11.98 20.09
C GLN A 90 -41.70 13.16 21.09
N GLN A 91 -40.64 13.72 21.61
CA GLN A 91 -40.71 14.80 22.60
C GLN A 91 -39.75 15.95 22.33
N GLU A 92 -40.28 17.16 22.22
CA GLU A 92 -39.74 18.54 22.40
C GLU A 92 -38.29 18.90 21.98
N ASN A 93 -37.44 17.97 21.58
CA ASN A 93 -36.05 18.22 21.24
C ASN A 93 -35.73 18.21 19.74
N VAL A 94 -36.75 18.31 18.89
CA VAL A 94 -36.64 18.22 17.40
C VAL A 94 -35.56 19.20 16.86
N GLU A 95 -35.48 20.40 17.40
CA GLU A 95 -34.49 21.39 16.95
C GLU A 95 -33.04 20.96 17.22
N ARG A 96 -32.76 20.39 18.39
CA ARG A 96 -31.38 19.91 18.73
C ARG A 96 -30.95 18.76 17.84
N TYR A 97 -31.82 17.83 17.56
CA TYR A 97 -31.51 16.69 16.67
C TYR A 97 -31.35 17.14 15.23
N HIS A 98 -32.13 18.13 14.79
CA HIS A 98 -31.97 18.72 13.46
C HIS A 98 -30.59 19.38 13.30
N ILE A 99 -30.18 20.20 14.29
CA ILE A 99 -28.86 20.82 14.29
C ILE A 99 -27.74 19.77 14.30
N LEU A 100 -27.86 18.72 15.13
CA LEU A 100 -26.87 17.66 15.22
C LEU A 100 -26.76 16.88 13.90
N SER A 101 -27.87 16.52 13.27
CA SER A 101 -27.90 15.82 11.99
C SER A 101 -27.32 16.65 10.86
N VAL A 102 -27.59 17.94 10.84
CA VAL A 102 -27.03 18.89 9.87
C VAL A 102 -25.51 19.02 10.08
N LEU A 103 -25.03 19.18 11.32
CA LEU A 103 -23.60 19.24 11.62
C LEU A 103 -22.89 17.95 11.22
N LEU A 104 -23.50 16.79 11.48
CA LEU A 104 -22.95 15.50 11.12
C LEU A 104 -22.90 15.29 9.60
N LEU A 105 -23.94 15.71 8.89
CA LEU A 105 -23.96 15.73 7.43
C LEU A 105 -22.84 16.63 6.86
N TYR A 106 -22.65 17.83 7.41
CA TYR A 106 -21.55 18.72 7.05
C TYR A 106 -20.18 18.08 7.31
N ALA A 107 -20.00 17.42 8.46
CA ALA A 107 -18.77 16.72 8.78
C ALA A 107 -18.48 15.59 7.76
N VAL A 108 -19.47 14.75 7.45
CA VAL A 108 -19.32 13.66 6.47
C VAL A 108 -18.95 14.21 5.09
N ILE A 109 -19.69 15.22 4.61
CA ILE A 109 -19.42 15.84 3.30
C ILE A 109 -18.02 16.48 3.28
N SER A 110 -17.59 17.08 4.39
CA SER A 110 -16.26 17.69 4.53
C SER A 110 -15.12 16.66 4.44
N PHE A 111 -15.33 15.41 4.84
CA PHE A 111 -14.34 14.36 4.75
C PHE A 111 -14.22 13.73 3.34
N LEU A 112 -15.25 13.80 2.50
CA LEU A 112 -15.29 13.17 1.20
C LEU A 112 -14.10 13.50 0.28
N PRO A 113 -13.64 14.75 0.11
CA PRO A 113 -12.49 15.06 -0.74
C PRO A 113 -11.20 14.42 -0.25
N TYR A 114 -10.97 14.39 1.07
CA TYR A 114 -9.77 13.78 1.67
C TYR A 114 -9.78 12.27 1.52
N LEU A 115 -10.95 11.64 1.65
CA LEU A 115 -11.15 10.23 1.36
C LEU A 115 -10.86 9.94 -0.11
N GLY A 116 -11.34 10.78 -1.03
CA GLY A 116 -11.06 10.67 -2.46
C GLY A 116 -9.55 10.69 -2.75
N ILE A 117 -8.81 11.60 -2.11
CA ILE A 117 -7.34 11.69 -2.24
C ILE A 117 -6.68 10.42 -1.71
N LEU A 118 -7.07 9.94 -0.52
CA LEU A 118 -6.55 8.72 0.07
C LEU A 118 -6.81 7.50 -0.81
N PHE A 119 -8.04 7.34 -1.33
CA PHE A 119 -8.39 6.26 -2.24
C PHE A 119 -7.61 6.32 -3.54
N TYR A 120 -7.49 7.51 -4.14
CA TYR A 120 -6.68 7.69 -5.34
C TYR A 120 -5.25 7.25 -5.10
N TRP A 121 -4.65 7.67 -4.01
CA TRP A 121 -3.28 7.33 -3.64
C TRP A 121 -3.10 5.82 -3.41
N LEU A 122 -3.99 5.17 -2.63
CA LEU A 122 -3.96 3.72 -2.42
C LEU A 122 -4.15 2.95 -3.73
N TYR A 123 -5.10 3.38 -4.57
CA TYR A 123 -5.35 2.78 -5.89
C TYR A 123 -4.14 2.91 -6.80
N PHE A 124 -3.53 4.09 -6.86
CA PHE A 124 -2.32 4.33 -7.63
C PHE A 124 -1.18 3.40 -7.18
N MET A 125 -0.95 3.27 -5.87
CA MET A 125 0.08 2.37 -5.31
C MET A 125 -0.21 0.90 -5.61
N ALA A 126 -1.45 0.46 -5.47
CA ALA A 126 -1.85 -0.91 -5.77
C ALA A 126 -1.68 -1.25 -7.26
N ASN A 127 -2.04 -0.35 -8.14
CA ASN A 127 -1.84 -0.51 -9.59
C ASN A 127 -0.37 -0.53 -9.96
N LYS A 128 0.44 0.41 -9.44
CA LYS A 128 1.88 0.48 -9.66
C LYS A 128 2.56 -0.83 -9.25
N THR A 129 2.28 -1.32 -8.05
CA THR A 129 2.86 -2.58 -7.56
C THR A 129 2.38 -3.80 -8.35
N THR A 130 1.12 -3.82 -8.77
CA THR A 130 0.56 -4.90 -9.59
C THR A 130 1.19 -4.92 -10.98
N ARG A 131 1.35 -3.75 -11.61
CA ARG A 131 2.02 -3.62 -12.91
C ARG A 131 3.48 -4.05 -12.82
N ALA A 132 4.20 -3.61 -11.79
CA ALA A 132 5.59 -4.03 -11.57
C ALA A 132 5.71 -5.55 -11.41
N GLN A 133 4.85 -6.17 -10.62
CA GLN A 133 4.86 -7.63 -10.48
C GLN A 133 4.50 -8.34 -11.79
N GLN A 134 3.57 -7.82 -12.57
CA GLN A 134 3.25 -8.40 -13.87
C GLN A 134 4.46 -8.40 -14.81
N ILE A 135 5.22 -7.31 -14.84
CA ILE A 135 6.43 -7.18 -15.64
C ILE A 135 7.50 -8.15 -15.14
N LEU A 136 7.80 -8.11 -13.85
CA LEU A 136 8.82 -8.97 -13.24
C LEU A 136 8.49 -10.46 -13.43
N LEU A 137 7.25 -10.88 -13.21
CA LEU A 137 6.81 -12.25 -13.45
C LEU A 137 6.93 -12.68 -14.91
N GLY A 138 6.80 -11.74 -15.85
CA GLY A 138 7.03 -11.99 -17.28
C GLY A 138 8.51 -12.18 -17.65
N GLU A 139 9.40 -11.62 -16.85
CA GLU A 139 10.84 -11.63 -17.08
C GLU A 139 11.62 -12.66 -16.22
N MET A 140 11.02 -13.15 -15.14
CA MET A 140 11.62 -14.13 -14.24
C MET A 140 11.99 -15.43 -14.95
N SER A 141 13.17 -15.96 -14.63
CA SER A 141 13.54 -17.35 -14.92
C SER A 141 12.68 -18.31 -14.10
N GLU A 142 12.78 -19.59 -14.34
CA GLU A 142 12.08 -20.60 -13.52
C GLU A 142 12.67 -20.67 -12.11
N GLU A 143 13.99 -20.50 -11.99
CA GLU A 143 14.70 -20.44 -10.69
C GLU A 143 14.22 -19.23 -9.86
N ASP A 144 14.13 -18.03 -10.48
CA ASP A 144 13.59 -16.84 -9.82
C ASP A 144 12.13 -17.03 -9.38
N PHE A 145 11.34 -17.74 -10.19
CA PHE A 145 9.94 -18.02 -9.88
C PHE A 145 9.80 -19.02 -8.72
N GLN A 146 10.70 -19.98 -8.58
CA GLN A 146 10.75 -20.85 -7.40
C GLN A 146 11.05 -20.02 -6.14
N HIS A 147 12.04 -19.12 -6.19
CA HIS A 147 12.31 -18.19 -5.09
C HIS A 147 11.11 -17.33 -4.74
N PHE A 148 10.38 -16.84 -5.73
CA PHE A 148 9.15 -16.12 -5.52
C PHE A 148 8.08 -16.94 -4.80
N ASN A 149 7.91 -18.21 -5.15
CA ASN A 149 6.96 -19.11 -4.51
C ASN A 149 7.36 -19.40 -3.05
N GLU A 150 8.66 -19.53 -2.76
CA GLU A 150 9.16 -19.70 -1.39
C GLU A 150 8.89 -18.46 -0.53
N ILE A 151 9.15 -17.24 -1.04
CA ILE A 151 8.84 -15.98 -0.35
C ILE A 151 7.35 -15.94 0.04
N ARG A 152 6.47 -16.38 -0.85
CA ARG A 152 5.02 -16.44 -0.59
C ARG A 152 4.63 -17.47 0.47
N ARG A 153 5.33 -18.59 0.54
CA ARG A 153 5.10 -19.64 1.55
C ARG A 153 5.51 -19.19 2.95
N ILE A 154 6.60 -18.44 3.07
CA ILE A 154 7.13 -17.98 4.35
C ILE A 154 6.15 -16.99 5.00
N ASN A 155 5.45 -16.18 4.22
CA ASN A 155 4.51 -15.18 4.74
C ASN A 155 3.14 -15.25 4.06
N ILE A 156 2.25 -16.04 4.65
CA ILE A 156 0.89 -16.26 4.14
C ILE A 156 0.10 -14.94 4.07
N PHE A 157 0.26 -14.04 5.05
CA PHE A 157 -0.44 -12.75 5.07
C PHE A 157 0.02 -11.79 3.96
N GLN A 158 1.29 -11.91 3.53
CA GLN A 158 1.85 -11.10 2.45
C GLN A 158 1.99 -11.87 1.13
N SER A 159 1.30 -13.00 0.99
CA SER A 159 1.40 -13.85 -0.19
C SER A 159 1.04 -13.10 -1.50
N TYR A 160 0.18 -12.10 -1.42
CA TYR A 160 -0.19 -11.22 -2.56
C TYR A 160 0.54 -9.89 -2.59
N ALA A 161 1.28 -9.54 -1.55
CA ALA A 161 2.06 -8.31 -1.44
C ALA A 161 3.45 -8.59 -0.86
N PRO A 162 4.29 -9.39 -1.54
CA PRO A 162 5.63 -9.69 -1.05
C PRO A 162 6.44 -8.40 -0.94
N PRO A 163 7.23 -8.22 0.14
CA PRO A 163 8.00 -7.01 0.36
C PRO A 163 9.18 -6.89 -0.61
N PHE A 164 9.63 -7.99 -1.18
CA PHE A 164 10.68 -8.01 -2.19
C PHE A 164 10.50 -9.15 -3.19
N LEU A 165 11.13 -8.99 -4.34
CA LEU A 165 11.26 -10.02 -5.39
C LEU A 165 12.69 -10.03 -5.90
N VAL A 166 13.11 -11.18 -6.42
CA VAL A 166 14.38 -11.32 -7.15
C VAL A 166 14.07 -11.66 -8.60
N CYS A 167 14.75 -10.99 -9.51
CA CYS A 167 14.61 -11.25 -10.94
C CYS A 167 15.91 -10.86 -11.65
N LYS A 168 16.48 -11.79 -12.42
CA LYS A 168 17.68 -11.56 -13.24
C LYS A 168 18.86 -10.95 -12.46
N GLY A 169 19.10 -11.41 -11.23
CA GLY A 169 20.19 -10.91 -10.38
C GLY A 169 19.94 -9.54 -9.74
N ASN A 170 18.75 -8.98 -9.87
CA ASN A 170 18.33 -7.75 -9.20
C ASN A 170 17.33 -8.06 -8.11
N LEU A 171 17.46 -7.36 -6.98
CA LEU A 171 16.51 -7.34 -5.88
C LEU A 171 15.57 -6.14 -6.06
N TYR A 172 14.26 -6.42 -6.09
CA TYR A 172 13.21 -5.40 -6.18
C TYR A 172 12.52 -5.29 -4.83
N LEU A 173 12.63 -4.13 -4.19
CA LEU A 173 12.00 -3.84 -2.90
C LEU A 173 10.72 -3.05 -3.10
N PHE A 174 9.60 -3.59 -2.62
CA PHE A 174 8.30 -2.93 -2.68
C PHE A 174 8.08 -2.10 -1.41
N LYS A 175 8.53 -0.87 -1.43
CA LYS A 175 8.18 0.11 -0.40
C LYS A 175 6.81 0.69 -0.68
N PHE A 176 6.21 1.27 0.38
CA PHE A 176 4.86 1.82 0.29
C PHE A 176 4.68 2.86 -0.85
N SER A 177 5.68 3.69 -1.11
CA SER A 177 5.63 4.74 -2.15
C SER A 177 6.48 4.44 -3.39
N HIS A 178 7.48 3.58 -3.27
CA HIS A 178 8.48 3.36 -4.32
C HIS A 178 8.86 1.89 -4.47
N ILE A 179 9.21 1.51 -5.69
CA ILE A 179 9.81 0.21 -6.00
C ILE A 179 11.28 0.46 -6.29
N ILE A 180 12.17 -0.10 -5.47
CA ILE A 180 13.61 0.10 -5.57
C ILE A 180 14.23 -1.14 -6.18
N GLU A 181 14.99 -0.94 -7.25
CA GLU A 181 15.81 -1.96 -7.90
C GLU A 181 17.24 -1.87 -7.36
N ILE A 182 17.79 -2.97 -6.87
CA ILE A 182 19.16 -3.07 -6.34
C ILE A 182 19.84 -4.27 -6.98
N PRO A 183 20.91 -4.12 -7.74
CA PRO A 183 21.69 -5.25 -8.22
C PRO A 183 22.27 -6.03 -7.02
N ILE A 184 22.00 -7.34 -6.92
CA ILE A 184 22.43 -8.17 -5.78
C ILE A 184 23.95 -8.11 -5.62
N ALA A 185 24.66 -7.99 -6.72
CA ALA A 185 26.11 -7.85 -6.74
C ALA A 185 26.66 -6.63 -5.98
N THR A 186 25.85 -5.57 -5.84
CA THR A 186 26.25 -4.34 -5.15
C THR A 186 25.92 -4.35 -3.67
N ILE A 187 25.16 -5.34 -3.18
CA ILE A 187 24.76 -5.43 -1.79
C ILE A 187 25.97 -5.84 -0.95
N ARG A 188 26.35 -5.00 -0.01
CA ARG A 188 27.48 -5.23 0.89
C ARG A 188 27.06 -5.90 2.19
N ASN A 189 25.90 -5.50 2.73
CA ASN A 189 25.42 -6.01 4.00
C ASN A 189 23.90 -5.93 4.10
N VAL A 190 23.30 -6.90 4.79
CA VAL A 190 21.89 -6.91 5.17
C VAL A 190 21.80 -7.11 6.67
N SER A 191 21.23 -6.16 7.38
CA SER A 191 21.16 -6.17 8.84
C SER A 191 19.76 -5.87 9.35
N ILE A 192 19.40 -6.42 10.49
CA ILE A 192 18.16 -6.12 11.21
C ILE A 192 18.43 -4.98 12.19
N ARG A 193 17.49 -4.03 12.24
CA ARG A 193 17.39 -3.07 13.33
C ARG A 193 16.06 -3.28 14.03
N PRO A 194 16.04 -3.67 15.31
CA PRO A 194 14.80 -3.83 16.04
C PRO A 194 14.06 -2.49 16.11
N LEU A 195 12.74 -2.53 16.00
CA LEU A 195 11.89 -1.36 16.21
C LEU A 195 12.03 -0.88 17.66
N VAL A 196 11.95 0.44 17.87
CA VAL A 196 12.02 1.05 19.20
C VAL A 196 10.92 0.50 20.13
N ILE A 197 9.76 0.12 19.56
CA ILE A 197 8.64 -0.49 20.28
C ILE A 197 9.00 -1.87 20.85
N GLU A 198 9.89 -2.63 20.20
CA GLU A 198 10.37 -3.93 20.69
C GLU A 198 11.24 -3.79 21.93
N LYS A 199 11.94 -2.66 22.07
CA LYS A 199 12.69 -2.31 23.29
C LYS A 199 11.78 -2.00 24.50
N LEU A 200 10.59 -1.45 24.23
CA LEU A 200 9.60 -1.12 25.27
C LEU A 200 8.71 -2.31 25.64
N TYR A 201 8.42 -3.22 24.69
CA TYR A 201 7.56 -4.39 24.87
C TYR A 201 8.14 -5.67 24.23
N PRO A 202 9.19 -6.26 24.79
CA PRO A 202 9.96 -7.34 24.14
C PRO A 202 9.21 -8.65 23.95
N ARG A 203 8.06 -8.88 24.57
CA ARG A 203 7.39 -10.19 24.59
C ARG A 203 6.16 -10.36 23.70
N LYS A 204 5.67 -9.35 23.01
CA LYS A 204 4.36 -9.44 22.29
C LYS A 204 4.33 -8.93 20.86
N TYR A 205 5.42 -8.42 20.32
CA TYR A 205 5.37 -7.80 18.98
C TYR A 205 5.85 -8.77 17.90
N ASN A 206 4.89 -9.44 17.24
CA ASN A 206 5.13 -10.17 15.98
C ASN A 206 5.12 -9.23 14.76
N GLY A 207 5.39 -7.95 14.96
CA GLY A 207 5.52 -6.96 13.90
C GLY A 207 6.81 -7.16 13.10
N GLY A 208 6.82 -6.72 11.86
CA GLY A 208 7.98 -6.86 10.99
C GLY A 208 9.19 -6.06 11.50
N ASP A 209 10.36 -6.64 11.40
CA ASP A 209 11.64 -6.00 11.70
C ASP A 209 12.01 -4.99 10.61
N ARG A 210 12.71 -3.92 11.01
CA ARG A 210 13.31 -3.00 10.05
C ARG A 210 14.61 -3.60 9.51
N VAL A 211 14.58 -4.06 8.28
CA VAL A 211 15.76 -4.58 7.57
C VAL A 211 16.45 -3.45 6.83
N VAL A 212 17.75 -3.31 7.03
CA VAL A 212 18.59 -2.32 6.36
C VAL A 212 19.52 -3.05 5.39
N ILE A 213 19.38 -2.71 4.12
CA ILE A 213 20.20 -3.21 3.02
C ILE A 213 21.18 -2.11 2.67
N THR A 214 22.48 -2.41 2.80
CA THR A 214 23.57 -1.49 2.46
C THR A 214 24.13 -1.90 1.11
N HIS A 215 23.95 -1.02 0.13
CA HIS A 215 24.60 -1.09 -1.19
C HIS A 215 25.39 0.20 -1.39
N THR A 216 25.27 0.94 -2.49
CA THR A 216 25.83 2.30 -2.64
C THR A 216 25.19 3.27 -1.63
N GLU A 217 23.93 3.06 -1.31
CA GLU A 217 23.15 3.79 -0.32
C GLU A 217 22.53 2.84 0.71
N LYS A 218 22.08 3.40 1.85
CA LYS A 218 21.37 2.63 2.87
C LYS A 218 19.86 2.62 2.58
N THR A 219 19.34 1.48 2.20
CA THR A 219 17.90 1.29 1.98
C THR A 219 17.29 0.47 3.10
N SER A 220 16.15 0.89 3.65
CA SER A 220 15.44 0.15 4.69
C SER A 220 14.04 -0.25 4.24
N ILE A 221 13.64 -1.46 4.65
CA ILE A 221 12.30 -2.02 4.42
C ILE A 221 11.83 -2.75 5.67
N TYR A 222 10.52 -2.83 5.87
CA TYR A 222 9.93 -3.62 6.95
C TYR A 222 9.53 -5.00 6.42
N MET A 223 9.98 -6.06 7.09
CA MET A 223 9.59 -7.43 6.75
C MET A 223 9.66 -8.35 7.97
N HIS A 224 8.94 -9.45 7.91
CA HIS A 224 8.97 -10.47 8.95
C HIS A 224 10.36 -11.13 9.06
N ARG A 225 10.78 -11.51 10.27
CA ARG A 225 12.11 -12.09 10.56
C ARG A 225 12.46 -13.30 9.68
N ASN A 226 11.48 -14.15 9.41
CA ASN A 226 11.70 -15.31 8.54
C ASN A 226 12.03 -14.92 7.09
N LEU A 227 11.41 -13.85 6.59
CA LEU A 227 11.72 -13.29 5.26
C LEU A 227 13.10 -12.66 5.21
N TYR A 228 13.53 -12.00 6.30
CA TYR A 228 14.89 -11.50 6.41
C TYR A 228 15.92 -12.64 6.33
N SER A 229 15.72 -13.71 7.11
CA SER A 229 16.64 -14.87 7.09
C SER A 229 16.72 -15.47 5.69
N TYR A 230 15.59 -15.58 5.01
CA TYR A 230 15.55 -16.06 3.62
C TYR A 230 16.30 -15.10 2.68
N LEU A 231 16.06 -13.80 2.77
CA LEU A 231 16.72 -12.79 1.95
C LEU A 231 18.24 -12.79 2.15
N ALA A 232 18.69 -12.85 3.40
CA ALA A 232 20.11 -12.89 3.74
C ALA A 232 20.79 -14.12 3.15
N THR A 233 20.16 -15.31 3.27
CA THR A 233 20.65 -16.57 2.70
C THR A 233 20.71 -16.51 1.17
N LEU A 234 19.69 -15.95 0.54
CA LEU A 234 19.61 -15.81 -0.92
C LEU A 234 20.72 -14.90 -1.46
N ILE A 235 20.91 -13.73 -0.83
CA ILE A 235 21.98 -12.79 -1.22
C ILE A 235 23.35 -13.46 -1.06
N TYR A 236 23.59 -14.14 0.06
CA TYR A 236 24.85 -14.87 0.30
C TYR A 236 25.11 -15.94 -0.77
N LYS A 237 24.10 -16.76 -1.11
CA LYS A 237 24.21 -17.76 -2.18
C LYS A 237 24.52 -17.14 -3.54
N CYS A 238 23.87 -16.00 -3.88
CA CYS A 238 24.14 -15.31 -5.13
C CYS A 238 25.54 -14.67 -5.20
N GLN A 239 26.13 -14.32 -4.05
CA GLN A 239 27.48 -13.78 -3.98
C GLN A 239 28.56 -14.87 -4.09
N LEU A 240 28.27 -16.09 -3.60
CA LEU A 240 29.20 -17.23 -3.71
C LEU A 240 29.27 -17.84 -5.12
N LYS A 241 28.25 -17.66 -5.94
CA LYS A 241 28.19 -18.16 -7.33
C LYS A 241 29.04 -17.30 -8.30
N LYS A 242 29.69 -16.25 -7.83
CA LYS A 242 30.64 -15.41 -8.57
C LYS A 242 32.09 -15.83 -8.32
#